data_40ad9b59cb48f9b5b401648e54841935
#
_entry.id   40ad9b59cb48f9b5b401648e54841935
#
_cell.length_a   1.000
_cell.length_b   1.000
_cell.length_c   1.000
_cell.angle_alpha   90.00
_cell.angle_beta   90.00
_cell.angle_gamma   90.00
#
_symmetry.space_group_name_H-M   'P 1'
#
loop_
_entity.id
_entity.type
_entity.pdbx_description
1 polymer ?
#
loop_
_entity_poly.entity_id
_entity_poly.type
_entity_poly.pdbx_seq_one_letter_code
_entity_poly.pdbx_strand_id
1 'polypeptide(L)'
;MVGFMGKTSDVRIAQYETEARTPKDDLIKQLADIFGVTTRAITVPNIDSYLGLMHTFFALEDEYGFQISTDKDGRPCITLDENHQAYDQIAPMFFAWLSQYSKLKQGEISEDEYDNWRYNFPNIEPTAGYVKNAISDKLDAELQDALSEEMKKRGLL
;
A
#
# COMPACT_ATOMS: atom_id res chain seq x y z
N MET A 1 -21.95 19.25 15.06
CA MET A 1 -21.75 17.84 14.65
C MET A 1 -23.07 17.10 14.43
N VAL A 2 -24.07 17.68 13.78
CA VAL A 2 -25.42 17.10 13.72
C VAL A 2 -26.05 17.19 12.31
N GLY A 3 -25.27 17.57 11.28
CA GLY A 3 -25.83 17.82 9.93
C GLY A 3 -25.72 16.68 8.93
N PHE A 4 -24.96 15.61 9.20
CA PHE A 4 -24.65 14.58 8.21
C PHE A 4 -25.61 13.38 8.23
N MET A 5 -26.12 13.00 9.38
CA MET A 5 -27.01 11.83 9.52
C MET A 5 -28.40 12.01 8.89
N GLY A 6 -28.77 13.21 8.44
CA GLY A 6 -30.11 13.49 7.88
C GLY A 6 -30.35 13.04 6.44
N LYS A 7 -29.32 12.55 5.70
CA LYS A 7 -29.48 12.19 4.28
C LYS A 7 -29.23 10.72 3.94
N THR A 8 -28.62 9.95 4.81
CA THR A 8 -28.37 8.52 4.58
C THR A 8 -29.06 7.72 5.67
N SER A 9 -30.08 6.93 5.33
CA SER A 9 -30.81 6.12 6.31
C SER A 9 -29.96 4.92 6.71
N ASP A 10 -30.14 4.40 7.95
CA ASP A 10 -29.48 3.20 8.46
C ASP A 10 -29.59 2.00 7.48
N VAL A 11 -30.74 1.91 6.78
CA VAL A 11 -30.98 0.91 5.73
C VAL A 11 -30.00 1.07 4.55
N ARG A 12 -29.61 2.30 4.18
CA ARG A 12 -28.63 2.53 3.11
C ARG A 12 -27.22 2.20 3.55
N ILE A 13 -26.87 2.49 4.79
CA ILE A 13 -25.55 2.12 5.36
C ILE A 13 -25.45 0.59 5.38
N ALA A 14 -26.45 -0.12 5.90
CA ALA A 14 -26.50 -1.58 5.88
C ALA A 14 -26.43 -2.18 4.47
N GLN A 15 -27.01 -1.51 3.45
CA GLN A 15 -26.90 -1.93 2.04
C GLN A 15 -25.50 -1.75 1.49
N TYR A 16 -24.72 -0.77 1.96
CA TYR A 16 -23.31 -0.60 1.60
C TYR A 16 -22.43 -1.62 2.31
N GLU A 17 -22.66 -1.88 3.59
CA GLU A 17 -21.94 -2.88 4.38
C GLU A 17 -22.14 -4.31 3.89
N THR A 18 -23.32 -4.61 3.31
CA THR A 18 -23.65 -5.92 2.73
C THR A 18 -23.41 -6.00 1.21
N GLU A 19 -22.74 -5.01 0.63
CA GLU A 19 -22.43 -4.92 -0.82
C GLU A 19 -23.65 -4.94 -1.75
N ALA A 20 -24.85 -4.90 -1.20
CA ALA A 20 -26.07 -4.82 -1.99
C ALA A 20 -26.14 -3.53 -2.83
N ARG A 21 -25.27 -2.56 -2.55
CA ARG A 21 -25.17 -1.29 -3.28
C ARG A 21 -23.80 -0.64 -3.14
N THR A 22 -23.26 -0.15 -4.25
CA THR A 22 -22.00 0.64 -4.25
C THR A 22 -22.30 2.11 -3.91
N PRO A 23 -21.56 2.73 -2.97
CA PRO A 23 -21.65 4.16 -2.71
C PRO A 23 -21.28 4.97 -3.96
N LYS A 24 -21.98 6.10 -4.17
CA LYS A 24 -21.61 7.06 -5.23
C LYS A 24 -20.41 7.90 -4.79
N ASP A 25 -19.67 8.43 -5.75
CA ASP A 25 -18.45 9.22 -5.53
C ASP A 25 -18.62 10.37 -4.52
N ASP A 26 -19.77 11.06 -4.55
CA ASP A 26 -20.04 12.13 -3.59
C ASP A 26 -20.14 11.63 -2.14
N LEU A 27 -20.70 10.44 -1.94
CA LEU A 27 -20.78 9.84 -0.61
C LEU A 27 -19.39 9.32 -0.17
N ILE A 28 -18.62 8.75 -1.09
CA ILE A 28 -17.23 8.32 -0.81
C ILE A 28 -16.39 9.49 -0.35
N LYS A 29 -16.45 10.64 -1.02
CA LYS A 29 -15.74 11.87 -0.61
C LYS A 29 -16.16 12.31 0.79
N GLN A 30 -17.46 12.37 1.07
CA GLN A 30 -17.96 12.77 2.38
C GLN A 30 -17.51 11.80 3.50
N LEU A 31 -17.49 10.49 3.24
CA LEU A 31 -17.01 9.49 4.19
C LEU A 31 -15.49 9.65 4.40
N ALA A 32 -14.73 9.86 3.33
CA ALA A 32 -13.30 10.11 3.41
C ALA A 32 -12.96 11.33 4.29
N ASP A 33 -13.69 12.43 4.09
CA ASP A 33 -13.55 13.65 4.90
C ASP A 33 -13.85 13.41 6.39
N ILE A 34 -14.91 12.63 6.67
CA ILE A 34 -15.31 12.31 8.05
C ILE A 34 -14.27 11.43 8.76
N PHE A 35 -13.74 10.43 8.05
CA PHE A 35 -12.77 9.51 8.60
C PHE A 35 -11.33 10.06 8.56
N GLY A 36 -11.10 11.20 7.90
CA GLY A 36 -9.76 11.78 7.76
C GLY A 36 -8.82 10.91 6.91
N VAL A 37 -9.37 10.23 5.90
CA VAL A 37 -8.63 9.34 4.99
C VAL A 37 -8.80 9.77 3.54
N THR A 38 -8.02 9.20 2.62
CA THR A 38 -8.21 9.45 1.18
C THR A 38 -9.41 8.65 0.65
N THR A 39 -10.04 9.14 -0.42
CA THR A 39 -11.10 8.39 -1.12
C THR A 39 -10.60 7.03 -1.62
N ARG A 40 -9.32 6.93 -1.98
CA ARG A 40 -8.68 5.67 -2.42
C ARG A 40 -8.61 4.63 -1.32
N ALA A 41 -8.46 5.03 -0.06
CA ALA A 41 -8.45 4.11 1.08
C ALA A 41 -9.83 3.46 1.32
N ILE A 42 -10.91 4.10 0.86
CA ILE A 42 -12.29 3.58 0.99
C ILE A 42 -12.69 2.74 -0.23
N THR A 43 -12.15 3.03 -1.43
CA THR A 43 -12.45 2.32 -2.67
C THR A 43 -11.47 1.19 -2.94
N VAL A 44 -11.42 0.21 -2.06
CA VAL A 44 -10.61 -1.00 -2.25
C VAL A 44 -11.33 -1.97 -3.20
N PRO A 45 -10.63 -2.64 -4.13
CA PRO A 45 -11.22 -3.71 -4.94
C PRO A 45 -11.82 -4.80 -4.08
N ASN A 46 -12.93 -5.39 -4.54
CA ASN A 46 -13.57 -6.49 -3.85
C ASN A 46 -12.71 -7.77 -3.94
N ILE A 47 -12.11 -8.19 -2.81
CA ILE A 47 -11.28 -9.38 -2.68
C ILE A 47 -11.89 -10.40 -1.71
N ASP A 48 -13.21 -10.54 -1.69
CA ASP A 48 -14.01 -11.23 -0.68
C ASP A 48 -13.78 -12.72 -0.57
N SER A 49 -13.13 -13.33 -1.55
CA SER A 49 -12.83 -14.76 -1.55
C SER A 49 -11.36 -15.02 -1.79
N TYR A 50 -10.84 -16.11 -1.23
CA TYR A 50 -9.47 -16.54 -1.51
C TYR A 50 -9.20 -16.75 -2.99
N LEU A 51 -10.22 -17.18 -3.76
CA LEU A 51 -10.12 -17.31 -5.19
C LEU A 51 -10.06 -15.95 -5.89
N GLY A 52 -10.89 -14.98 -5.47
CA GLY A 52 -10.85 -13.60 -5.96
C GLY A 52 -9.53 -12.93 -5.65
N LEU A 53 -8.99 -13.12 -4.44
CA LEU A 53 -7.66 -12.67 -4.07
C LEU A 53 -6.59 -13.26 -4.99
N MET A 54 -6.62 -14.55 -5.29
CA MET A 54 -5.66 -15.18 -6.22
C MET A 54 -5.74 -14.59 -7.63
N HIS A 55 -6.95 -14.37 -8.16
CA HIS A 55 -7.10 -13.71 -9.45
C HIS A 55 -6.62 -12.27 -9.46
N THR A 56 -6.73 -11.57 -8.32
CA THR A 56 -6.14 -10.23 -8.16
C THR A 56 -4.61 -10.31 -8.25
N PHE A 57 -3.97 -11.26 -7.61
CA PHE A 57 -2.51 -11.45 -7.72
C PHE A 57 -2.07 -11.79 -9.15
N PHE A 58 -2.81 -12.63 -9.88
CA PHE A 58 -2.51 -12.91 -11.29
C PHE A 58 -2.64 -11.66 -12.16
N ALA A 59 -3.66 -10.83 -11.94
CA ALA A 59 -3.78 -9.56 -12.65
C ALA A 59 -2.63 -8.58 -12.29
N LEU A 60 -2.16 -8.57 -11.04
CA LEU A 60 -0.99 -7.79 -10.64
C LEU A 60 0.30 -8.31 -11.27
N GLU A 61 0.44 -9.62 -11.47
CA GLU A 61 1.55 -10.23 -12.22
C GLU A 61 1.57 -9.70 -13.66
N ASP A 62 0.44 -9.78 -14.36
CA ASP A 62 0.32 -9.37 -15.76
C ASP A 62 0.54 -7.85 -15.96
N GLU A 63 -0.03 -7.02 -15.09
CA GLU A 63 -0.09 -5.56 -15.28
C GLU A 63 1.10 -4.82 -14.66
N TYR A 64 1.68 -5.35 -13.59
CA TYR A 64 2.66 -4.65 -12.77
C TYR A 64 3.95 -5.42 -12.50
N GLY A 65 4.07 -6.65 -13.01
CA GLY A 65 5.26 -7.47 -12.86
C GLY A 65 5.46 -8.00 -11.44
N PHE A 66 4.37 -8.26 -10.70
CA PHE A 66 4.46 -9.00 -9.45
C PHE A 66 4.88 -10.44 -9.76
N GLN A 67 5.74 -11.01 -8.93
CA GLN A 67 6.23 -12.38 -9.10
C GLN A 67 6.13 -13.14 -7.79
N ILE A 68 5.79 -14.44 -7.88
CA ILE A 68 5.93 -15.35 -6.76
C ILE A 68 7.38 -15.82 -6.64
N SER A 69 7.93 -15.77 -5.45
CA SER A 69 9.28 -16.18 -5.14
C SER A 69 9.30 -16.96 -3.81
N THR A 70 10.48 -17.32 -3.35
CA THR A 70 10.67 -17.90 -2.01
C THR A 70 11.71 -17.11 -1.24
N ASP A 71 11.47 -16.90 0.06
CA ASP A 71 12.46 -16.33 0.95
C ASP A 71 13.58 -17.36 1.30
N LYS A 72 14.56 -16.93 2.09
CA LYS A 72 15.68 -17.79 2.53
C LYS A 72 15.26 -19.04 3.31
N ASP A 73 14.06 -19.02 3.89
CA ASP A 73 13.48 -20.13 4.67
C ASP A 73 12.55 -21.00 3.81
N GLY A 74 12.45 -20.74 2.49
CA GLY A 74 11.61 -21.48 1.54
C GLY A 74 10.14 -21.10 1.60
N ARG A 75 9.76 -20.00 2.29
CA ARG A 75 8.38 -19.54 2.35
C ARG A 75 8.01 -18.71 1.13
N PRO A 76 6.80 -18.87 0.58
CA PRO A 76 6.35 -18.04 -0.53
C PRO A 76 6.40 -16.55 -0.18
N CYS A 77 6.94 -15.74 -1.07
CA CYS A 77 6.93 -14.29 -0.98
C CYS A 77 6.62 -13.67 -2.35
N ILE A 78 6.14 -12.44 -2.34
CA ILE A 78 5.86 -11.68 -3.55
C ILE A 78 6.99 -10.67 -3.73
N THR A 79 7.53 -10.64 -4.94
CA THR A 79 8.58 -9.71 -5.37
C THR A 79 8.12 -8.93 -6.61
N LEU A 80 8.89 -7.96 -7.03
CA LEU A 80 8.68 -7.22 -8.27
C LEU A 80 9.74 -7.64 -9.30
N ASP A 81 9.32 -7.80 -10.56
CA ASP A 81 10.25 -7.97 -11.67
C ASP A 81 10.94 -6.65 -12.00
N GLU A 82 12.24 -6.59 -11.78
CA GLU A 82 13.09 -5.43 -12.05
C GLU A 82 13.12 -5.04 -13.54
N ASN A 83 12.76 -5.96 -14.44
CA ASN A 83 12.72 -5.72 -15.87
C ASN A 83 11.33 -5.28 -16.37
N HIS A 84 10.31 -5.31 -15.50
CA HIS A 84 8.97 -4.90 -15.90
C HIS A 84 8.89 -3.38 -16.02
N GLN A 85 8.15 -2.90 -17.04
CA GLN A 85 8.02 -1.47 -17.33
C GLN A 85 7.45 -0.62 -16.18
N ALA A 86 6.69 -1.21 -15.27
CA ALA A 86 6.12 -0.53 -14.11
C ALA A 86 7.07 -0.47 -12.91
N TYR A 87 8.22 -1.17 -12.94
CA TYR A 87 9.12 -1.29 -11.79
C TYR A 87 9.55 0.06 -11.23
N ASP A 88 10.05 0.95 -12.08
CA ASP A 88 10.55 2.28 -11.66
C ASP A 88 9.49 3.15 -10.99
N GLN A 89 8.22 2.87 -11.25
CA GLN A 89 7.10 3.61 -10.65
C GLN A 89 6.62 2.97 -9.35
N ILE A 90 6.64 1.64 -9.27
CA ILE A 90 6.07 0.88 -8.15
C ILE A 90 7.11 0.64 -7.05
N ALA A 91 8.34 0.30 -7.39
CA ALA A 91 9.37 -0.03 -6.42
C ALA A 91 9.58 1.08 -5.36
N PRO A 92 9.62 2.38 -5.73
CA PRO A 92 9.73 3.44 -4.73
C PRO A 92 8.56 3.45 -3.71
N MET A 93 7.34 3.10 -4.13
CA MET A 93 6.19 3.01 -3.23
C MET A 93 6.33 1.86 -2.24
N PHE A 94 6.89 0.73 -2.70
CA PHE A 94 7.18 -0.41 -1.85
C PHE A 94 8.30 -0.12 -0.85
N PHE A 95 9.34 0.62 -1.26
CA PHE A 95 10.38 1.06 -0.33
C PHE A 95 9.85 2.03 0.72
N ALA A 96 8.98 2.96 0.35
CA ALA A 96 8.30 3.83 1.30
C ALA A 96 7.47 3.00 2.30
N TRP A 97 6.72 2.02 1.82
CA TRP A 97 5.95 1.12 2.68
C TRP A 97 6.86 0.30 3.60
N LEU A 98 7.91 -0.31 3.06
CA LEU A 98 8.89 -1.07 3.84
C LEU A 98 9.52 -0.22 4.95
N SER A 99 9.88 1.02 4.65
CA SER A 99 10.42 1.96 5.63
C SER A 99 9.44 2.21 6.78
N GLN A 100 8.19 2.53 6.48
CA GLN A 100 7.18 2.77 7.52
C GLN A 100 6.88 1.51 8.34
N TYR A 101 6.81 0.35 7.68
CA TYR A 101 6.64 -0.92 8.37
C TYR A 101 7.84 -1.26 9.29
N SER A 102 9.06 -0.96 8.86
CA SER A 102 10.26 -1.16 9.67
C SER A 102 10.25 -0.28 10.92
N LYS A 103 9.86 0.99 10.80
CA LYS A 103 9.69 1.91 11.94
C LYS A 103 8.65 1.38 12.95
N LEU A 104 7.53 0.88 12.45
CA LEU A 104 6.52 0.23 13.30
C LEU A 104 7.11 -0.97 14.06
N LYS A 105 7.84 -1.85 13.37
CA LYS A 105 8.46 -3.03 13.99
C LYS A 105 9.55 -2.69 15.00
N GLN A 106 10.23 -1.56 14.83
CA GLN A 106 11.25 -1.05 15.75
C GLN A 106 10.63 -0.23 16.91
N GLY A 107 9.31 0.02 16.88
CA GLY A 107 8.62 0.83 17.88
C GLY A 107 8.90 2.34 17.75
N GLU A 108 9.40 2.78 16.60
CA GLU A 108 9.67 4.20 16.32
C GLU A 108 8.37 4.96 16.03
N ILE A 109 7.36 4.29 15.52
CA ILE A 109 6.01 4.81 15.29
C ILE A 109 4.98 3.85 15.88
N SER A 110 3.84 4.38 16.28
CA SER A 110 2.68 3.62 16.76
C SER A 110 1.89 2.99 15.59
N GLU A 111 1.00 2.05 15.91
CA GLU A 111 0.05 1.47 14.94
C GLU A 111 -0.86 2.55 14.36
N ASP A 112 -1.33 3.50 15.19
CA ASP A 112 -2.18 4.62 14.74
C ASP A 112 -1.46 5.52 13.73
N GLU A 113 -0.17 5.82 13.95
CA GLU A 113 0.65 6.61 13.02
C GLU A 113 0.90 5.86 11.72
N TYR A 114 1.17 4.55 11.79
CA TYR A 114 1.31 3.69 10.62
C TYR A 114 0.01 3.60 9.81
N ASP A 115 -1.12 3.42 10.47
CA ASP A 115 -2.43 3.37 9.82
C ASP A 115 -2.80 4.73 9.21
N ASN A 116 -2.53 5.82 9.91
CA ASN A 116 -2.72 7.17 9.35
C ASN A 116 -1.89 7.36 8.07
N TRP A 117 -0.62 6.89 8.05
CA TRP A 117 0.20 6.93 6.85
C TRP A 117 -0.43 6.12 5.71
N ARG A 118 -0.83 4.87 5.94
CA ARG A 118 -1.42 3.99 4.91
C ARG A 118 -2.70 4.59 4.31
N TYR A 119 -3.60 5.07 5.16
CA TYR A 119 -4.90 5.59 4.72
C TYR A 119 -4.81 6.95 4.01
N ASN A 120 -3.75 7.68 4.23
CA ASN A 120 -3.50 8.98 3.59
C ASN A 120 -2.44 8.94 2.49
N PHE A 121 -1.86 7.78 2.21
CA PHE A 121 -0.90 7.64 1.10
C PHE A 121 -1.57 8.02 -0.25
N PRO A 122 -0.91 8.76 -1.14
CA PRO A 122 0.45 9.35 -1.06
C PRO A 122 0.48 10.79 -0.54
N ASN A 123 -0.60 11.34 0.02
CA ASN A 123 -0.72 12.76 0.36
C ASN A 123 0.31 13.23 1.40
N ILE A 124 0.68 12.36 2.33
CA ILE A 124 1.69 12.63 3.35
C ILE A 124 3.11 12.23 2.93
N GLU A 125 3.23 11.57 1.78
CA GLU A 125 4.49 11.23 1.11
C GLU A 125 4.41 11.72 -0.33
N PRO A 126 4.90 12.95 -0.65
CA PRO A 126 4.87 13.47 -2.02
C PRO A 126 5.62 12.55 -2.99
N THR A 127 5.02 12.24 -4.12
CA THR A 127 5.57 11.29 -5.09
C THR A 127 6.99 11.63 -5.58
N ALA A 128 7.32 12.91 -5.67
CA ALA A 128 8.66 13.34 -6.11
C ALA A 128 9.76 13.16 -5.07
N GLY A 129 9.42 12.99 -3.79
CA GLY A 129 10.36 12.92 -2.67
C GLY A 129 10.18 11.72 -1.75
N TYR A 130 9.17 10.89 -1.95
CA TYR A 130 8.82 9.90 -0.93
C TYR A 130 9.87 8.82 -0.72
N VAL A 131 10.68 8.48 -1.71
CA VAL A 131 11.81 7.56 -1.54
C VAL A 131 12.80 8.11 -0.53
N LYS A 132 13.14 9.40 -0.64
CA LYS A 132 14.09 10.05 0.30
C LYS A 132 13.49 10.30 1.67
N ASN A 133 12.19 10.62 1.73
CA ASN A 133 11.52 10.97 2.97
C ASN A 133 11.06 9.74 3.77
N ALA A 134 10.80 8.62 3.09
CA ALA A 134 10.34 7.39 3.72
C ALA A 134 11.48 6.47 4.16
N ILE A 135 12.68 6.63 3.60
CA ILE A 135 13.85 5.84 3.97
C ILE A 135 14.61 6.59 5.06
N SER A 136 14.66 6.04 6.26
CA SER A 136 15.51 6.58 7.33
C SER A 136 16.99 6.41 6.96
N ASP A 137 17.87 7.35 7.41
CA ASP A 137 19.31 7.30 7.13
C ASP A 137 19.95 5.94 7.44
N LYS A 138 19.45 5.26 8.48
CA LYS A 138 19.91 3.94 8.88
C LYS A 138 19.50 2.85 7.90
N LEU A 139 18.24 2.88 7.42
CA LEU A 139 17.73 1.93 6.43
C LEU A 139 18.38 2.18 5.07
N ASP A 140 18.66 3.44 4.73
CA ASP A 140 19.36 3.84 3.51
C ASP A 140 20.80 3.27 3.50
N ALA A 141 21.51 3.33 4.63
CA ALA A 141 22.84 2.74 4.78
C ALA A 141 22.80 1.20 4.64
N GLU A 142 21.86 0.53 5.31
CA GLU A 142 21.69 -0.93 5.22
C GLU A 142 21.30 -1.38 3.80
N LEU A 143 20.48 -0.61 3.09
CA LEU A 143 20.09 -0.87 1.71
C LEU A 143 21.27 -0.64 0.74
N GLN A 144 22.05 0.43 0.93
CA GLN A 144 23.23 0.71 0.13
C GLN A 144 24.31 -0.37 0.30
N ASP A 145 24.51 -0.87 1.52
CA ASP A 145 25.43 -1.97 1.79
C ASP A 145 24.96 -3.27 1.12
N ALA A 146 23.67 -3.60 1.24
CA ALA A 146 23.09 -4.78 0.60
C ALA A 146 23.13 -4.70 -0.93
N LEU A 147 22.82 -3.54 -1.51
CA LEU A 147 22.95 -3.30 -2.95
C LEU A 147 24.39 -3.40 -3.43
N SER A 148 25.33 -2.84 -2.67
CA SER A 148 26.75 -2.88 -3.00
C SER A 148 27.30 -4.31 -2.98
N GLU A 149 26.88 -5.13 -2.00
CA GLU A 149 27.23 -6.55 -1.97
C GLU A 149 26.64 -7.35 -3.14
N GLU A 150 25.38 -7.07 -3.48
CA GLU A 150 24.70 -7.73 -4.59
C GLU A 150 25.32 -7.35 -5.95
N MET A 151 25.66 -6.07 -6.14
CA MET A 151 26.35 -5.60 -7.35
C MET A 151 27.76 -6.22 -7.48
N LYS A 152 28.50 -6.36 -6.38
CA LYS A 152 29.79 -7.09 -6.38
C LYS A 152 29.61 -8.56 -6.75
N LYS A 153 28.59 -9.24 -6.23
CA LYS A 153 28.29 -10.65 -6.58
C LYS A 153 27.94 -10.81 -8.07
N ARG A 154 27.31 -9.82 -8.67
CA ARG A 154 26.94 -9.82 -10.09
C ARG A 154 28.04 -9.29 -11.02
N GLY A 155 29.18 -8.86 -10.47
CA GLY A 155 30.31 -8.35 -11.25
C GLY A 155 30.04 -7.01 -11.93
N LEU A 156 29.18 -6.19 -11.35
CA LEU A 156 28.80 -4.87 -11.84
C LEU A 156 29.56 -3.74 -11.14
N LEU A 157 30.40 -4.08 -10.15
CA LEU A 157 31.35 -3.20 -9.46
C LEU A 157 32.69 -3.93 -9.30
#